data_a17e96574e40bdd8c57b8d3823963daa
#
_entry.id   a17e96574e40bdd8c57b8d3823963daa
#
_cell.length_a   1.000
_cell.length_b   1.000
_cell.length_c   1.000
_cell.angle_alpha   90.00
_cell.angle_beta   90.00
_cell.angle_gamma   90.00
#
_symmetry.space_group_name_H-M   'P 1'
#
loop_
_entity.id
_entity.type
_entity.pdbx_description
1 polymer ?
#
loop_
_entity_poly.entity_id
_entity_poly.type
_entity_poly.pdbx_seq_one_letter_code
_entity_poly.pdbx_strand_id
1 'polypeptide(L)'
;MKHAFFTAVSAVLLFASVAVLSAAEVGGIVTPAKDLGKLQLVTGTAPKTEAPLQVYLFFDPALPGAKDVLRMVDSIYEQALENKAKPASFCAISRMGKTRTAALELLKFRMPVYGDDKGDVYPEFAGTEVIVPFVLVADGGKIVWKGVPQELENVIRDIQSGKFSFDSQLKIEILHKDLQNAIQTGLPSVILATADKVLALRSDDQIAIQAKLFVFESTGRVRENLAAVQAIAAKVKDNADVCLLLLGYYERTGEMEKFSAGLKDAFKDFSGSPTALSRLLAYAFEQAPFGWLPVQDVVSAAAAVKKAYAGTGGSSEAFSCEFSARAAYLALDIDAAIADQTRAVELFNGTEFLPEAKQALAFYQSVKAMKANP
;
A
#
# COMPACT_ATOMS: atom_id res chain seq x y z
N MET A 1 2.80 9.42 -22.97
CA MET A 1 3.06 8.15 -22.27
C MET A 1 2.87 8.21 -20.74
N LYS A 2 2.65 9.40 -20.13
CA LYS A 2 2.52 9.59 -18.67
C LYS A 2 1.15 9.19 -18.07
N HIS A 3 0.10 9.06 -18.86
CA HIS A 3 -1.25 8.72 -18.36
C HIS A 3 -1.60 7.21 -18.31
N ALA A 4 -0.74 6.35 -18.84
CA ALA A 4 -1.08 4.92 -18.98
C ALA A 4 -0.80 4.08 -17.72
N PHE A 5 0.11 4.50 -16.84
CA PHE A 5 0.56 3.65 -15.75
C PHE A 5 -0.41 3.63 -14.55
N PHE A 6 -1.00 4.76 -14.19
CA PHE A 6 -1.92 4.83 -13.04
C PHE A 6 -3.34 4.37 -13.38
N THR A 7 -3.78 4.62 -14.62
CA THR A 7 -5.06 4.07 -15.11
C THR A 7 -5.00 2.54 -15.21
N ALA A 8 -3.84 1.95 -15.52
CA ALA A 8 -3.66 0.51 -15.56
C ALA A 8 -3.65 -0.14 -14.16
N VAL A 9 -3.02 0.49 -13.16
CA VAL A 9 -3.00 -0.04 -11.79
C VAL A 9 -4.36 0.08 -11.12
N SER A 10 -5.08 1.18 -11.31
CA SER A 10 -6.45 1.34 -10.78
C SER A 10 -7.47 0.45 -11.49
N ALA A 11 -7.35 0.27 -12.82
CA ALA A 11 -8.27 -0.59 -13.58
C ALA A 11 -8.02 -2.10 -13.33
N VAL A 12 -6.78 -2.51 -13.12
CA VAL A 12 -6.44 -3.91 -12.79
C VAL A 12 -6.95 -4.31 -11.41
N LEU A 13 -6.94 -3.39 -10.44
CA LEU A 13 -7.48 -3.67 -9.11
C LEU A 13 -9.01 -3.80 -9.09
N LEU A 14 -9.73 -3.10 -9.98
CA LEU A 14 -11.20 -3.17 -10.06
C LEU A 14 -11.73 -4.44 -10.72
N PHE A 15 -11.03 -5.01 -11.69
CA PHE A 15 -11.49 -6.23 -12.38
C PHE A 15 -10.96 -7.51 -11.74
N ALA A 16 -9.96 -7.42 -10.89
CA ALA A 16 -9.34 -8.58 -10.27
C ALA A 16 -10.04 -9.04 -8.98
N SER A 17 -11.00 -8.29 -8.43
CA SER A 17 -11.77 -8.70 -7.24
C SER A 17 -12.99 -9.59 -7.53
N VAL A 18 -13.11 -10.12 -8.75
CA VAL A 18 -14.23 -10.94 -9.17
C VAL A 18 -14.06 -12.39 -8.73
N ALA A 19 -14.95 -12.85 -7.89
CA ALA A 19 -15.20 -14.23 -7.45
C ALA A 19 -14.07 -14.89 -6.65
N VAL A 20 -14.09 -14.68 -5.36
CA VAL A 20 -13.34 -15.52 -4.44
C VAL A 20 -14.29 -16.33 -3.59
N LEU A 21 -14.58 -17.55 -4.02
CA LEU A 21 -14.90 -18.62 -3.10
C LEU A 21 -13.57 -19.06 -2.48
N SER A 22 -13.12 -18.37 -1.42
CA SER A 22 -11.95 -18.81 -0.69
C SER A 22 -12.33 -19.83 0.35
N ALA A 23 -11.47 -20.82 0.54
CA ALA A 23 -11.63 -21.81 1.60
C ALA A 23 -11.67 -21.18 3.00
N ALA A 24 -11.02 -20.02 3.18
CA ALA A 24 -11.01 -19.27 4.43
C ALA A 24 -11.88 -18.01 4.30
N GLU A 25 -13.04 -18.01 4.95
CA GLU A 25 -13.96 -16.87 5.02
C GLU A 25 -13.87 -16.17 6.38
N VAL A 26 -14.27 -14.87 6.41
CA VAL A 26 -14.43 -14.14 7.67
C VAL A 26 -15.44 -14.89 8.55
N GLY A 27 -15.05 -15.13 9.80
CA GLY A 27 -15.78 -16.00 10.73
C GLY A 27 -15.27 -17.45 10.80
N GLY A 28 -14.46 -17.88 9.84
CA GLY A 28 -13.79 -19.19 9.86
C GLY A 28 -12.71 -19.28 10.93
N ILE A 29 -12.28 -20.51 11.22
CA ILE A 29 -11.22 -20.79 12.20
C ILE A 29 -9.92 -21.10 11.46
N VAL A 30 -8.82 -20.48 11.89
CA VAL A 30 -7.47 -20.79 11.44
C VAL A 30 -6.74 -21.50 12.57
N THR A 31 -6.05 -22.60 12.26
CA THR A 31 -5.21 -23.33 13.22
C THR A 31 -3.73 -23.17 12.83
N PRO A 32 -3.13 -22.00 13.12
CA PRO A 32 -1.87 -21.58 12.53
C PRO A 32 -0.70 -22.49 12.84
N ALA A 33 -0.57 -22.93 14.08
CA ALA A 33 0.58 -23.72 14.51
C ALA A 33 0.69 -25.07 13.78
N LYS A 34 -0.45 -25.66 13.41
CA LYS A 34 -0.48 -26.93 12.68
C LYS A 34 -0.12 -26.77 11.22
N ASP A 35 -0.54 -25.66 10.62
CA ASP A 35 -0.42 -25.43 9.18
C ASP A 35 0.92 -24.80 8.83
N LEU A 36 1.42 -23.85 9.63
CA LEU A 36 2.76 -23.28 9.45
C LEU A 36 3.87 -24.31 9.60
N GLY A 37 3.66 -25.36 10.41
CA GLY A 37 4.61 -26.48 10.55
C GLY A 37 4.85 -27.29 9.27
N LYS A 38 3.95 -27.16 8.27
CA LYS A 38 4.10 -27.80 6.95
C LYS A 38 4.90 -26.95 5.97
N LEU A 39 5.11 -25.68 6.27
CA LEU A 39 5.78 -24.71 5.42
C LEU A 39 7.28 -24.66 5.67
N GLN A 40 8.05 -24.26 4.68
CA GLN A 40 9.49 -24.06 4.82
C GLN A 40 9.81 -22.56 4.99
N LEU A 41 10.51 -22.25 6.09
CA LEU A 41 11.00 -20.88 6.32
C LEU A 41 12.03 -20.51 5.28
N VAL A 42 11.80 -19.40 4.59
CA VAL A 42 12.69 -18.81 3.59
C VAL A 42 13.58 -17.74 4.23
N THR A 43 12.99 -16.79 4.94
CA THR A 43 13.71 -15.70 5.62
C THR A 43 12.91 -15.19 6.83
N GLY A 44 13.54 -14.37 7.67
CA GLY A 44 12.96 -13.88 8.91
C GLY A 44 13.12 -14.86 10.06
N THR A 45 12.46 -14.55 11.17
CA THR A 45 12.52 -15.38 12.40
C THR A 45 11.12 -15.88 12.72
N ALA A 46 10.95 -17.20 12.78
CA ALA A 46 9.68 -17.79 13.18
C ALA A 46 9.27 -17.28 14.59
N PRO A 47 8.00 -16.93 14.81
CA PRO A 47 7.54 -16.43 16.08
C PRO A 47 7.73 -17.49 17.17
N LYS A 48 8.24 -17.09 18.34
CA LYS A 48 8.45 -17.99 19.48
C LYS A 48 7.16 -18.32 20.23
N THR A 49 6.17 -17.46 20.13
CA THR A 49 4.86 -17.58 20.80
C THR A 49 3.76 -17.18 19.85
N GLU A 50 2.64 -17.87 19.90
CA GLU A 50 1.43 -17.46 19.18
C GLU A 50 0.88 -16.20 19.85
N ALA A 51 0.84 -15.10 19.10
CA ALA A 51 0.14 -13.90 19.51
C ALA A 51 -1.37 -14.09 19.27
N PRO A 52 -2.24 -13.48 20.09
CA PRO A 52 -3.69 -13.57 19.88
C PRO A 52 -4.11 -12.98 18.52
N LEU A 53 -3.41 -11.95 18.07
CA LEU A 53 -3.62 -11.34 16.74
C LEU A 53 -2.60 -11.92 15.75
N GLN A 54 -3.11 -12.52 14.67
CA GLN A 54 -2.30 -13.21 13.67
C GLN A 54 -2.61 -12.65 12.29
N VAL A 55 -1.57 -12.35 11.54
CA VAL A 55 -1.64 -11.76 10.20
C VAL A 55 -0.93 -12.66 9.21
N TYR A 56 -1.63 -13.06 8.16
CA TYR A 56 -1.15 -13.93 7.10
C TYR A 56 -1.20 -13.20 5.78
N LEU A 57 -0.07 -12.84 5.22
CA LEU A 57 0.04 -12.31 3.86
C LEU A 57 0.24 -13.45 2.88
N PHE A 58 -0.64 -13.58 1.91
CA PHE A 58 -0.51 -14.52 0.79
C PHE A 58 -0.03 -13.79 -0.45
N PHE A 59 1.03 -14.28 -1.08
CA PHE A 59 1.63 -13.61 -2.22
C PHE A 59 2.24 -14.60 -3.23
N ASP A 60 2.46 -14.11 -4.45
CA ASP A 60 3.22 -14.82 -5.48
C ASP A 60 4.49 -14.03 -5.79
N PRO A 61 5.69 -14.58 -5.53
CA PRO A 61 6.95 -13.87 -5.73
C PRO A 61 7.26 -13.58 -7.20
N ALA A 62 6.56 -14.21 -8.14
CA ALA A 62 6.72 -13.97 -9.57
C ALA A 62 5.95 -12.73 -10.06
N LEU A 63 5.03 -12.19 -9.25
CA LEU A 63 4.25 -11.02 -9.64
C LEU A 63 5.06 -9.72 -9.46
N PRO A 64 4.94 -8.77 -10.40
CA PRO A 64 5.48 -7.43 -10.23
C PRO A 64 4.99 -6.78 -8.92
N GLY A 65 5.89 -6.12 -8.19
CA GLY A 65 5.55 -5.45 -6.93
C GLY A 65 5.45 -6.38 -5.70
N ALA A 66 5.61 -7.69 -5.82
CA ALA A 66 5.55 -8.62 -4.67
C ALA A 66 6.53 -8.23 -3.55
N LYS A 67 7.72 -7.78 -3.90
CA LYS A 67 8.74 -7.32 -2.95
C LYS A 67 8.30 -6.06 -2.18
N ASP A 68 7.62 -5.14 -2.86
CA ASP A 68 7.17 -3.88 -2.26
C ASP A 68 6.02 -4.12 -1.29
N VAL A 69 5.11 -5.04 -1.64
CA VAL A 69 4.05 -5.50 -0.73
C VAL A 69 4.65 -6.15 0.52
N LEU A 70 5.63 -7.04 0.36
CA LEU A 70 6.31 -7.66 1.50
C LEU A 70 6.94 -6.62 2.42
N ARG A 71 7.61 -5.60 1.88
CA ARG A 71 8.21 -4.52 2.68
C ARG A 71 7.18 -3.67 3.39
N MET A 72 6.10 -3.33 2.70
CA MET A 72 5.00 -2.59 3.31
C MET A 72 4.45 -3.36 4.50
N VAL A 73 4.17 -4.66 4.36
CA VAL A 73 3.65 -5.48 5.46
C VAL A 73 4.71 -5.69 6.56
N ASP A 74 5.99 -5.81 6.22
CA ASP A 74 7.08 -5.89 7.20
C ASP A 74 7.21 -4.61 8.02
N SER A 75 7.01 -3.44 7.41
CA SER A 75 6.96 -2.15 8.13
C SER A 75 5.76 -2.06 9.09
N ILE A 76 4.58 -2.55 8.67
CA ILE A 76 3.40 -2.61 9.54
C ILE A 76 3.64 -3.59 10.70
N TYR A 77 4.32 -4.71 10.45
CA TYR A 77 4.72 -5.65 11.49
C TYR A 77 5.62 -5.00 12.55
N GLU A 78 6.61 -4.22 12.14
CA GLU A 78 7.50 -3.48 13.06
C GLU A 78 6.71 -2.55 13.98
N GLN A 79 5.78 -1.79 13.42
CA GLN A 79 4.91 -0.89 14.19
C GLN A 79 3.99 -1.67 15.14
N ALA A 80 3.43 -2.79 14.68
CA ALA A 80 2.54 -3.62 15.49
C ALA A 80 3.24 -4.30 16.67
N LEU A 81 4.56 -4.57 16.57
CA LEU A 81 5.37 -5.12 17.66
C LEU A 81 5.51 -4.17 18.86
N GLU A 82 5.37 -2.86 18.65
CA GLU A 82 5.45 -1.87 19.71
C GLU A 82 4.23 -1.91 20.64
N ASN A 83 3.11 -2.44 20.17
CA ASN A 83 1.88 -2.55 20.96
C ASN A 83 1.89 -3.78 21.87
N LYS A 84 2.36 -3.59 23.12
CA LYS A 84 2.44 -4.66 24.11
C LYS A 84 1.08 -5.13 24.67
N ALA A 85 0.03 -4.31 24.53
CA ALA A 85 -1.29 -4.62 25.06
C ALA A 85 -2.02 -5.67 24.22
N LYS A 86 -1.84 -5.64 22.90
CA LYS A 86 -2.37 -6.64 21.97
C LYS A 86 -1.29 -7.02 20.97
N PRO A 87 -0.40 -7.96 21.36
CA PRO A 87 0.70 -8.37 20.49
C PRO A 87 0.16 -9.05 19.24
N ALA A 88 0.85 -8.80 18.12
CA ALA A 88 0.52 -9.37 16.84
C ALA A 88 1.68 -10.20 16.30
N SER A 89 1.39 -11.33 15.66
CA SER A 89 2.34 -12.10 14.87
C SER A 89 2.00 -12.02 13.40
N PHE A 90 3.01 -11.87 12.57
CA PHE A 90 2.86 -11.76 11.13
C PHE A 90 3.64 -12.88 10.46
N CYS A 91 3.14 -13.36 9.35
CA CYS A 91 3.92 -14.17 8.41
C CYS A 91 3.46 -13.94 6.97
N ALA A 92 4.37 -14.11 6.04
CA ALA A 92 4.07 -14.13 4.63
C ALA A 92 4.19 -15.56 4.09
N ILE A 93 3.22 -15.99 3.30
CA ILE A 93 3.14 -17.33 2.71
C ILE A 93 3.19 -17.19 1.20
N SER A 94 4.27 -17.69 0.62
CA SER A 94 4.46 -17.72 -0.82
C SER A 94 3.65 -18.87 -1.44
N ARG A 95 2.94 -18.56 -2.54
CA ARG A 95 2.35 -19.58 -3.41
C ARG A 95 3.37 -20.55 -3.98
N MET A 96 4.65 -20.12 -4.04
CA MET A 96 5.74 -20.92 -4.57
C MET A 96 6.59 -21.50 -3.43
N GLY A 97 7.17 -22.67 -3.69
CA GLY A 97 8.08 -23.32 -2.75
C GLY A 97 9.35 -22.51 -2.47
N LYS A 98 10.09 -22.94 -1.45
CA LYS A 98 11.30 -22.28 -0.95
C LYS A 98 12.29 -21.93 -2.05
N THR A 99 12.59 -22.85 -2.97
CA THR A 99 13.58 -22.63 -4.03
C THR A 99 13.27 -21.43 -4.93
N ARG A 100 12.00 -21.24 -5.30
CA ARG A 100 11.56 -20.10 -6.12
C ARG A 100 11.41 -18.81 -5.33
N THR A 101 11.26 -18.93 -4.02
CA THR A 101 11.12 -17.80 -3.09
C THR A 101 12.46 -17.36 -2.52
N ALA A 102 13.54 -18.16 -2.68
CA ALA A 102 14.86 -17.91 -2.09
C ALA A 102 15.51 -16.58 -2.51
N ALA A 103 15.16 -16.02 -3.67
CA ALA A 103 15.63 -14.70 -4.08
C ALA A 103 15.21 -13.59 -3.08
N LEU A 104 14.22 -13.86 -2.21
CA LEU A 104 13.77 -12.94 -1.17
C LEU A 104 14.64 -12.99 0.11
N GLU A 105 15.49 -14.01 0.28
CA GLU A 105 16.40 -14.14 1.43
C GLU A 105 17.35 -12.93 1.56
N LEU A 106 17.71 -12.34 0.43
CA LEU A 106 18.58 -11.15 0.37
C LEU A 106 17.92 -9.89 0.97
N LEU A 107 16.59 -9.88 1.11
CA LEU A 107 15.84 -8.69 1.52
C LEU A 107 15.74 -8.54 3.05
N LYS A 108 16.19 -9.53 3.83
CA LYS A 108 16.29 -9.48 5.31
C LYS A 108 15.02 -8.95 6.00
N PHE A 109 13.86 -9.52 5.65
CA PHE A 109 12.62 -9.18 6.35
C PHE A 109 12.71 -9.59 7.84
N ARG A 110 12.07 -8.81 8.71
CA ARG A 110 11.88 -9.18 10.13
C ARG A 110 10.73 -10.16 10.28
N MET A 111 9.68 -9.95 9.49
CA MET A 111 8.56 -10.87 9.39
C MET A 111 9.01 -12.19 8.76
N PRO A 112 8.60 -13.37 9.31
CA PRO A 112 8.89 -14.65 8.70
C PRO A 112 8.18 -14.79 7.35
N VAL A 113 8.93 -15.23 6.34
CA VAL A 113 8.45 -15.54 4.99
C VAL A 113 8.60 -17.04 4.77
N TYR A 114 7.51 -17.69 4.40
CA TYR A 114 7.45 -19.13 4.17
C TYR A 114 7.19 -19.44 2.70
N GLY A 115 7.71 -20.58 2.25
CA GLY A 115 7.39 -21.21 0.96
C GLY A 115 6.48 -22.43 1.16
N ASP A 116 5.46 -22.58 0.34
CA ASP A 116 4.60 -23.76 0.31
C ASP A 116 5.08 -24.75 -0.75
N ASP A 117 6.10 -25.55 -0.41
CA ASP A 117 6.75 -26.48 -1.36
C ASP A 117 5.80 -27.58 -1.85
N LYS A 118 4.85 -27.99 -1.02
CA LYS A 118 3.89 -29.03 -1.35
C LYS A 118 2.63 -28.48 -2.02
N GLY A 119 2.38 -27.17 -1.86
CA GLY A 119 1.15 -26.53 -2.34
C GLY A 119 -0.10 -26.92 -1.56
N ASP A 120 0.06 -27.42 -0.31
CA ASP A 120 -1.04 -27.91 0.51
C ASP A 120 -1.70 -26.79 1.34
N VAL A 121 -0.89 -25.84 1.81
CA VAL A 121 -1.33 -24.81 2.77
C VAL A 121 -1.95 -23.62 2.06
N TYR A 122 -1.34 -23.15 1.00
CA TYR A 122 -1.80 -22.00 0.26
C TYR A 122 -3.24 -22.15 -0.27
N PRO A 123 -3.62 -23.26 -0.95
CA PRO A 123 -4.98 -23.47 -1.41
C PRO A 123 -6.01 -23.62 -0.28
N GLU A 124 -5.61 -24.14 0.88
CA GLU A 124 -6.48 -24.28 2.06
C GLU A 124 -7.00 -22.93 2.53
N PHE A 125 -6.15 -21.89 2.49
CA PHE A 125 -6.50 -20.52 2.87
C PHE A 125 -6.99 -19.67 1.73
N ALA A 126 -6.41 -19.84 0.57
CA ALA A 126 -6.59 -18.97 -0.57
C ALA A 126 -7.65 -19.49 -1.57
N GLY A 127 -7.93 -20.79 -1.56
CA GLY A 127 -8.69 -21.42 -2.64
C GLY A 127 -7.88 -21.51 -3.93
N THR A 128 -8.52 -21.92 -5.03
CA THR A 128 -7.85 -22.12 -6.33
C THR A 128 -7.82 -20.87 -7.21
N GLU A 129 -8.66 -19.88 -6.93
CA GLU A 129 -8.88 -18.71 -7.80
C GLU A 129 -8.57 -17.37 -7.11
N VAL A 130 -7.64 -17.34 -6.20
CA VAL A 130 -7.38 -16.12 -5.42
C VAL A 130 -6.44 -15.18 -6.14
N ILE A 131 -6.86 -13.94 -6.20
CA ILE A 131 -6.02 -12.81 -6.57
C ILE A 131 -5.05 -12.54 -5.43
N VAL A 132 -3.78 -12.57 -5.73
CA VAL A 132 -2.72 -12.20 -4.79
C VAL A 132 -2.12 -10.87 -5.21
N PRO A 133 -1.65 -10.08 -4.23
CA PRO A 133 -1.54 -10.35 -2.80
C PRO A 133 -2.85 -10.12 -2.04
N PHE A 134 -3.11 -10.92 -1.00
CA PHE A 134 -4.17 -10.66 -0.04
C PHE A 134 -3.72 -10.99 1.38
N VAL A 135 -4.44 -10.48 2.37
CA VAL A 135 -4.14 -10.66 3.79
C VAL A 135 -5.34 -11.25 4.52
N LEU A 136 -5.08 -12.18 5.43
CA LEU A 136 -6.03 -12.62 6.44
C LEU A 136 -5.55 -12.13 7.81
N VAL A 137 -6.50 -11.65 8.62
CA VAL A 137 -6.26 -11.32 10.02
C VAL A 137 -7.14 -12.20 10.89
N ALA A 138 -6.52 -12.93 11.82
CA ALA A 138 -7.22 -13.73 12.80
C ALA A 138 -7.00 -13.18 14.22
N ASP A 139 -8.04 -13.17 15.04
CA ASP A 139 -8.01 -12.80 16.45
C ASP A 139 -8.52 -14.00 17.27
N GLY A 140 -7.68 -14.51 18.16
CA GLY A 140 -7.99 -15.72 18.92
C GLY A 140 -8.26 -16.96 18.04
N GLY A 141 -7.62 -17.05 16.87
CA GLY A 141 -7.81 -18.14 15.90
C GLY A 141 -9.03 -18.01 15.00
N LYS A 142 -9.84 -16.95 15.15
CA LYS A 142 -10.98 -16.68 14.28
C LYS A 142 -10.60 -15.64 13.23
N ILE A 143 -10.86 -15.88 11.96
CA ILE A 143 -10.65 -14.90 10.90
C ILE A 143 -11.63 -13.76 11.10
N VAL A 144 -11.10 -12.56 11.41
CA VAL A 144 -11.89 -11.36 11.66
C VAL A 144 -11.88 -10.41 10.47
N TRP A 145 -10.88 -10.51 9.59
CA TRP A 145 -10.78 -9.68 8.40
C TRP A 145 -10.00 -10.39 7.29
N LYS A 146 -10.39 -10.09 6.06
CA LYS A 146 -9.72 -10.46 4.82
C LYS A 146 -9.77 -9.28 3.85
N GLY A 147 -8.66 -8.99 3.20
CA GLY A 147 -8.62 -7.87 2.25
C GLY A 147 -7.25 -7.68 1.61
N VAL A 148 -7.07 -6.51 1.02
CA VAL A 148 -5.84 -6.14 0.34
C VAL A 148 -4.80 -5.59 1.33
N PRO A 149 -3.49 -5.82 1.08
CA PRO A 149 -2.43 -5.37 1.99
C PRO A 149 -2.45 -3.88 2.31
N GLN A 150 -2.95 -3.04 1.41
CA GLN A 150 -3.02 -1.59 1.58
C GLN A 150 -3.94 -1.14 2.72
N GLU A 151 -4.96 -1.95 3.07
CA GLU A 151 -5.88 -1.66 4.16
C GLU A 151 -5.38 -2.18 5.52
N LEU A 152 -4.33 -3.00 5.53
CA LEU A 152 -3.90 -3.74 6.72
C LEU A 152 -3.53 -2.83 7.89
N GLU A 153 -2.82 -1.73 7.65
CA GLU A 153 -2.38 -0.81 8.71
C GLU A 153 -3.58 -0.27 9.51
N ASN A 154 -4.62 0.17 8.81
CA ASN A 154 -5.85 0.67 9.41
C ASN A 154 -6.57 -0.42 10.21
N VAL A 155 -6.69 -1.61 9.63
CA VAL A 155 -7.35 -2.77 10.28
C VAL A 155 -6.63 -3.17 11.57
N ILE A 156 -5.30 -3.29 11.54
CA ILE A 156 -4.51 -3.63 12.73
C ILE A 156 -4.67 -2.55 13.81
N ARG A 157 -4.57 -1.28 13.43
CA ARG A 157 -4.77 -0.16 14.35
C ARG A 157 -6.15 -0.20 15.00
N ASP A 158 -7.21 -0.44 14.23
CA ASP A 158 -8.57 -0.50 14.73
C ASP A 158 -8.80 -1.70 15.65
N ILE A 159 -8.25 -2.87 15.31
CA ILE A 159 -8.30 -4.05 16.20
C ILE A 159 -7.54 -3.79 17.50
N GLN A 160 -6.35 -3.22 17.42
CA GLN A 160 -5.51 -2.94 18.60
C GLN A 160 -6.09 -1.83 19.49
N SER A 161 -6.80 -0.86 18.89
CA SER A 161 -7.48 0.21 19.64
C SER A 161 -8.89 -0.15 20.11
N GLY A 162 -9.40 -1.35 19.78
CA GLY A 162 -10.75 -1.81 20.15
C GLY A 162 -11.88 -1.14 19.34
N LYS A 163 -11.56 -0.45 18.26
CA LYS A 163 -12.55 0.17 17.35
C LYS A 163 -13.11 -0.80 16.32
N PHE A 164 -12.43 -1.91 16.07
CA PHE A 164 -12.85 -2.90 15.09
C PHE A 164 -14.12 -3.64 15.52
N SER A 165 -15.10 -3.71 14.63
CA SER A 165 -16.35 -4.45 14.84
C SER A 165 -16.44 -5.63 13.87
N PHE A 166 -16.37 -6.84 14.40
CA PHE A 166 -16.51 -8.07 13.60
C PHE A 166 -17.87 -8.15 12.89
N ASP A 167 -18.96 -7.79 13.58
CA ASP A 167 -20.31 -7.83 12.99
C ASP A 167 -20.45 -6.83 11.84
N SER A 168 -19.81 -5.66 11.95
CA SER A 168 -19.76 -4.68 10.87
C SER A 168 -18.95 -5.21 9.70
N GLN A 169 -17.81 -5.87 9.95
CA GLN A 169 -16.99 -6.47 8.90
C GLN A 169 -17.77 -7.55 8.14
N LEU A 170 -18.47 -8.44 8.84
CA LEU A 170 -19.27 -9.49 8.21
C LEU A 170 -20.37 -8.89 7.29
N LYS A 171 -21.01 -7.80 7.74
CA LYS A 171 -21.98 -7.08 6.89
C LYS A 171 -21.33 -6.45 5.67
N ILE A 172 -20.12 -5.91 5.82
CA ILE A 172 -19.34 -5.34 4.71
C ILE A 172 -19.03 -6.42 3.66
N GLU A 173 -18.60 -7.61 4.09
CA GLU A 173 -18.33 -8.74 3.19
C GLU A 173 -19.55 -9.12 2.34
N ILE A 174 -20.74 -9.16 2.96
CA ILE A 174 -22.00 -9.42 2.25
C ILE A 174 -22.28 -8.30 1.25
N LEU A 175 -22.15 -7.05 1.67
CA LEU A 175 -22.39 -5.89 0.81
C LEU A 175 -21.35 -5.76 -0.30
N HIS A 176 -20.10 -6.22 -0.12
CA HIS A 176 -19.12 -6.29 -1.21
C HIS A 176 -19.54 -7.30 -2.27
N LYS A 177 -20.09 -8.46 -1.89
CA LYS A 177 -20.65 -9.43 -2.86
C LYS A 177 -21.84 -8.80 -3.61
N ASP A 178 -22.72 -8.09 -2.91
CA ASP A 178 -23.84 -7.37 -3.52
C ASP A 178 -23.35 -6.27 -4.48
N LEU A 179 -22.32 -5.52 -4.09
CA LEU A 179 -21.72 -4.46 -4.91
C LEU A 179 -21.08 -5.03 -6.18
N GLN A 180 -20.41 -6.16 -6.07
CA GLN A 180 -19.87 -6.87 -7.21
C GLN A 180 -20.95 -7.30 -8.18
N ASN A 181 -22.05 -7.88 -7.68
CA ASN A 181 -23.21 -8.22 -8.50
C ASN A 181 -23.81 -6.97 -9.16
N ALA A 182 -23.94 -5.87 -8.41
CA ALA A 182 -24.43 -4.59 -8.95
C ALA A 182 -23.55 -4.07 -10.10
N ILE A 183 -22.22 -4.14 -9.97
CA ILE A 183 -21.26 -3.75 -11.02
C ILE A 183 -21.47 -4.61 -12.27
N GLN A 184 -21.69 -5.92 -12.13
CA GLN A 184 -21.95 -6.82 -13.26
C GLN A 184 -23.27 -6.47 -14.00
N THR A 185 -24.28 -5.93 -13.30
CA THR A 185 -25.51 -5.46 -13.96
C THR A 185 -25.31 -4.21 -14.79
N GLY A 186 -24.27 -3.43 -14.52
CA GLY A 186 -23.98 -2.16 -15.20
C GLY A 186 -24.96 -1.03 -14.89
N LEU A 187 -25.86 -1.18 -13.89
CA LEU A 187 -26.87 -0.20 -13.55
C LEU A 187 -26.33 0.84 -12.56
N PRO A 188 -26.07 2.10 -12.99
CA PRO A 188 -25.44 3.13 -12.15
C PRO A 188 -26.15 3.37 -10.81
N SER A 189 -27.49 3.40 -10.80
CA SER A 189 -28.25 3.64 -9.58
C SER A 189 -28.11 2.51 -8.55
N VAL A 190 -28.01 1.25 -9.01
CA VAL A 190 -27.85 0.08 -8.13
C VAL A 190 -26.44 0.06 -7.55
N ILE A 191 -25.43 0.35 -8.38
CA ILE A 191 -24.03 0.44 -7.93
C ILE A 191 -23.88 1.52 -6.86
N LEU A 192 -24.39 2.73 -7.11
CA LEU A 192 -24.31 3.85 -6.15
C LEU A 192 -25.02 3.52 -4.84
N ALA A 193 -26.25 2.98 -4.91
CA ALA A 193 -27.04 2.65 -3.72
C ALA A 193 -26.36 1.55 -2.87
N THR A 194 -25.71 0.56 -3.52
CA THR A 194 -25.00 -0.50 -2.79
C THR A 194 -23.69 0.01 -2.21
N ALA A 195 -22.94 0.81 -2.96
CA ALA A 195 -21.73 1.46 -2.46
C ALA A 195 -22.03 2.37 -1.24
N ASP A 196 -23.13 3.11 -1.27
CA ASP A 196 -23.56 3.95 -0.12
C ASP A 196 -23.84 3.12 1.14
N LYS A 197 -24.39 1.90 1.01
CA LYS A 197 -24.58 0.99 2.15
C LYS A 197 -23.25 0.54 2.76
N VAL A 198 -22.27 0.23 1.92
CA VAL A 198 -20.90 -0.10 2.39
C VAL A 198 -20.30 1.09 3.11
N LEU A 199 -20.33 2.29 2.51
CA LEU A 199 -19.76 3.52 3.06
C LEU A 199 -20.45 4.00 4.35
N ALA A 200 -21.70 3.60 4.58
CA ALA A 200 -22.38 3.84 5.84
C ALA A 200 -21.81 3.01 7.00
N LEU A 201 -21.23 1.84 6.71
CA LEU A 201 -20.56 0.97 7.68
C LEU A 201 -19.07 1.29 7.81
N ARG A 202 -18.39 1.55 6.68
CA ARG A 202 -16.97 1.89 6.60
C ARG A 202 -16.78 3.01 5.59
N SER A 203 -16.65 4.23 6.08
CA SER A 203 -16.64 5.45 5.26
C SER A 203 -15.41 5.57 4.32
N ASP A 204 -14.35 4.83 4.58
CA ASP A 204 -13.09 4.77 3.83
C ASP A 204 -12.94 3.52 2.96
N ASP A 205 -14.02 2.76 2.79
CA ASP A 205 -14.00 1.54 1.98
C ASP A 205 -13.61 1.82 0.53
N GLN A 206 -12.42 1.35 0.13
CA GLN A 206 -11.84 1.65 -1.17
C GLN A 206 -12.66 1.06 -2.33
N ILE A 207 -13.23 -0.14 -2.15
CA ILE A 207 -14.03 -0.80 -3.18
C ILE A 207 -15.28 0.02 -3.46
N ALA A 208 -15.98 0.44 -2.41
CA ALA A 208 -17.18 1.26 -2.54
C ALA A 208 -16.89 2.66 -3.10
N ILE A 209 -15.78 3.29 -2.66
CA ILE A 209 -15.32 4.57 -3.20
C ILE A 209 -15.05 4.44 -4.69
N GLN A 210 -14.24 3.47 -5.11
CA GLN A 210 -13.89 3.26 -6.51
C GLN A 210 -15.11 2.96 -7.37
N ALA A 211 -16.06 2.15 -6.88
CA ALA A 211 -17.30 1.87 -7.58
C ALA A 211 -18.13 3.15 -7.83
N LYS A 212 -18.22 4.04 -6.83
CA LYS A 212 -18.90 5.34 -7.00
C LYS A 212 -18.18 6.21 -8.02
N LEU A 213 -16.86 6.31 -7.92
CA LEU A 213 -16.06 7.14 -8.83
C LEU A 213 -16.16 6.64 -10.26
N PHE A 214 -16.10 5.32 -10.47
CA PHE A 214 -16.30 4.72 -11.79
C PHE A 214 -17.66 5.12 -12.40
N VAL A 215 -18.73 5.04 -11.61
CA VAL A 215 -20.07 5.45 -12.08
C VAL A 215 -20.10 6.94 -12.42
N PHE A 216 -19.54 7.78 -11.58
CA PHE A 216 -19.53 9.21 -11.82
C PHE A 216 -18.69 9.58 -13.05
N GLU A 217 -17.52 8.98 -13.22
CA GLU A 217 -16.66 9.19 -14.39
C GLU A 217 -17.34 8.73 -15.68
N SER A 218 -17.93 7.52 -15.67
CA SER A 218 -18.65 6.98 -16.84
C SER A 218 -19.87 7.79 -17.23
N THR A 219 -20.49 8.50 -16.27
CA THR A 219 -21.64 9.38 -16.52
C THR A 219 -21.24 10.83 -16.82
N GLY A 220 -19.94 11.15 -16.82
CA GLY A 220 -19.43 12.49 -17.12
C GLY A 220 -19.67 13.55 -16.05
N ARG A 221 -20.02 13.15 -14.83
CA ARG A 221 -20.36 14.04 -13.71
C ARG A 221 -19.12 14.46 -12.90
N VAL A 222 -18.12 15.07 -13.54
CA VAL A 222 -16.80 15.36 -12.94
C VAL A 222 -16.89 16.19 -11.66
N ARG A 223 -17.78 17.21 -11.61
CA ARG A 223 -17.94 18.06 -10.41
C ARG A 223 -18.59 17.32 -9.24
N GLU A 224 -19.52 16.40 -9.53
CA GLU A 224 -20.14 15.57 -8.49
C GLU A 224 -19.15 14.57 -7.90
N ASN A 225 -18.23 14.05 -8.72
CA ASN A 225 -17.14 13.22 -8.25
C ASN A 225 -16.30 13.93 -7.19
N LEU A 226 -15.82 15.13 -7.51
CA LEU A 226 -15.00 15.91 -6.58
C LEU A 226 -15.75 16.15 -5.28
N ALA A 227 -17.02 16.56 -5.34
CA ALA A 227 -17.84 16.78 -4.16
C ALA A 227 -18.00 15.48 -3.32
N ALA A 228 -18.19 14.33 -3.97
CA ALA A 228 -18.28 13.04 -3.29
C ALA A 228 -16.98 12.65 -2.59
N VAL A 229 -15.84 12.83 -3.26
CA VAL A 229 -14.52 12.55 -2.68
C VAL A 229 -14.20 13.49 -1.53
N GLN A 230 -14.51 14.78 -1.67
CA GLN A 230 -14.37 15.77 -0.59
C GLN A 230 -15.21 15.39 0.65
N ALA A 231 -16.45 14.93 0.44
CA ALA A 231 -17.33 14.50 1.53
C ALA A 231 -16.78 13.25 2.26
N ILE A 232 -16.14 12.34 1.54
CA ILE A 232 -15.47 11.17 2.12
C ILE A 232 -14.21 11.61 2.87
N ALA A 233 -13.33 12.40 2.23
CA ALA A 233 -12.09 12.86 2.83
C ALA A 233 -12.32 13.70 4.11
N ALA A 234 -13.41 14.45 4.19
CA ALA A 234 -13.78 15.19 5.39
C ALA A 234 -14.11 14.27 6.60
N LYS A 235 -14.54 13.02 6.34
CA LYS A 235 -14.86 12.04 7.38
C LYS A 235 -13.66 11.16 7.75
N VAL A 236 -12.73 10.96 6.83
CA VAL A 236 -11.62 10.01 6.96
C VAL A 236 -10.31 10.73 6.65
N LYS A 237 -9.80 11.44 7.66
CA LYS A 237 -8.60 12.27 7.52
C LYS A 237 -7.29 11.48 7.58
N ASP A 238 -7.31 10.27 8.11
CA ASP A 238 -6.16 9.42 8.38
C ASP A 238 -5.97 8.29 7.34
N ASN A 239 -6.68 8.37 6.22
CA ASN A 239 -6.57 7.42 5.11
C ASN A 239 -5.81 8.04 3.93
N ALA A 240 -4.58 7.55 3.70
CA ALA A 240 -3.73 8.06 2.64
C ALA A 240 -4.31 7.83 1.24
N ASP A 241 -5.10 6.76 1.01
CA ASP A 241 -5.71 6.47 -0.29
C ASP A 241 -6.79 7.49 -0.65
N VAL A 242 -7.64 7.81 0.33
CA VAL A 242 -8.66 8.84 0.16
C VAL A 242 -8.01 10.20 -0.09
N CYS A 243 -6.93 10.51 0.62
CA CYS A 243 -6.16 11.73 0.43
C CYS A 243 -5.56 11.81 -0.99
N LEU A 244 -4.86 10.77 -1.44
CA LEU A 244 -4.28 10.69 -2.78
C LEU A 244 -5.36 10.81 -3.88
N LEU A 245 -6.51 10.18 -3.66
CA LEU A 245 -7.64 10.29 -4.57
C LEU A 245 -8.14 11.73 -4.69
N LEU A 246 -8.33 12.41 -3.56
CA LEU A 246 -8.75 13.82 -3.53
C LEU A 246 -7.75 14.73 -4.25
N LEU A 247 -6.44 14.54 -4.01
CA LEU A 247 -5.39 15.28 -4.70
C LEU A 247 -5.45 15.07 -6.22
N GLY A 248 -5.64 13.82 -6.67
CA GLY A 248 -5.81 13.51 -8.09
C GLY A 248 -7.06 14.15 -8.72
N TYR A 249 -8.12 14.35 -7.93
CA TYR A 249 -9.30 15.07 -8.40
C TYR A 249 -9.07 16.58 -8.50
N TYR A 250 -8.38 17.20 -7.54
CA TYR A 250 -7.97 18.61 -7.65
C TYR A 250 -7.10 18.86 -8.88
N GLU A 251 -6.16 17.97 -9.16
CA GLU A 251 -5.33 18.05 -10.36
C GLU A 251 -6.19 18.00 -11.65
N ARG A 252 -7.04 16.97 -11.78
CA ARG A 252 -7.90 16.77 -12.97
C ARG A 252 -8.93 17.89 -13.19
N THR A 253 -9.39 18.53 -12.12
CA THR A 253 -10.33 19.67 -12.20
C THR A 253 -9.64 21.02 -12.33
N GLY A 254 -8.30 21.05 -12.26
CA GLY A 254 -7.51 22.29 -12.34
C GLY A 254 -7.53 23.11 -11.05
N GLU A 255 -7.99 22.54 -9.92
CA GLU A 255 -8.03 23.24 -8.63
C GLU A 255 -6.65 23.21 -7.93
N MET A 256 -5.64 23.76 -8.59
CA MET A 256 -4.23 23.61 -8.24
C MET A 256 -3.85 24.22 -6.89
N GLU A 257 -4.52 25.28 -6.46
CA GLU A 257 -4.32 25.86 -5.12
C GLU A 257 -4.78 24.92 -4.03
N LYS A 258 -5.94 24.25 -4.23
CA LYS A 258 -6.41 23.21 -3.30
C LYS A 258 -5.54 21.97 -3.34
N PHE A 259 -5.01 21.62 -4.51
CA PHE A 259 -4.02 20.55 -4.65
C PHE A 259 -2.79 20.82 -3.79
N SER A 260 -2.16 21.98 -3.94
CA SER A 260 -0.95 22.35 -3.20
C SER A 260 -1.20 22.42 -1.69
N ALA A 261 -2.31 23.03 -1.28
CA ALA A 261 -2.70 23.09 0.13
C ALA A 261 -3.00 21.70 0.70
N GLY A 262 -3.77 20.87 -0.01
CA GLY A 262 -4.10 19.51 0.41
C GLY A 262 -2.87 18.61 0.51
N LEU A 263 -1.90 18.74 -0.39
CA LEU A 263 -0.64 18.00 -0.32
C LEU A 263 0.20 18.41 0.90
N LYS A 264 0.24 19.72 1.20
CA LYS A 264 0.90 20.24 2.41
C LYS A 264 0.25 19.69 3.68
N ASP A 265 -1.07 19.73 3.78
CA ASP A 265 -1.81 19.19 4.92
C ASP A 265 -1.59 17.68 5.05
N ALA A 266 -1.58 16.95 3.94
CA ALA A 266 -1.30 15.52 3.93
C ALA A 266 0.10 15.18 4.49
N PHE A 267 1.15 15.88 4.09
CA PHE A 267 2.50 15.66 4.65
C PHE A 267 2.53 15.88 6.17
N LYS A 268 1.76 16.82 6.67
CA LYS A 268 1.63 17.09 8.11
C LYS A 268 0.84 15.98 8.82
N ASP A 269 -0.34 15.64 8.28
CA ASP A 269 -1.26 14.68 8.90
C ASP A 269 -0.65 13.27 8.95
N PHE A 270 0.13 12.89 7.92
CA PHE A 270 0.81 11.60 7.84
C PHE A 270 2.26 11.62 8.32
N SER A 271 2.70 12.67 9.04
CA SER A 271 4.09 12.79 9.51
C SER A 271 4.57 11.63 10.40
N GLY A 272 3.64 10.94 11.07
CA GLY A 272 3.91 9.74 11.87
C GLY A 272 3.90 8.42 11.10
N SER A 273 3.57 8.41 9.79
CA SER A 273 3.48 7.21 8.96
C SER A 273 4.48 7.26 7.79
N PRO A 274 5.68 6.69 7.92
CA PRO A 274 6.66 6.65 6.82
C PRO A 274 6.11 6.01 5.54
N THR A 275 5.27 5.00 5.66
CA THR A 275 4.63 4.33 4.52
C THR A 275 3.69 5.28 3.77
N ALA A 276 2.82 6.00 4.49
CA ALA A 276 1.92 6.97 3.88
C ALA A 276 2.71 8.16 3.26
N LEU A 277 3.74 8.67 3.96
CA LEU A 277 4.62 9.70 3.42
C LEU A 277 5.34 9.26 2.15
N SER A 278 5.83 8.02 2.08
CA SER A 278 6.47 7.48 0.87
C SER A 278 5.51 7.48 -0.32
N ARG A 279 4.25 7.11 -0.11
CA ARG A 279 3.21 7.11 -1.15
C ARG A 279 2.87 8.54 -1.61
N LEU A 280 2.75 9.48 -0.68
CA LEU A 280 2.53 10.90 -0.98
C LEU A 280 3.71 11.51 -1.76
N LEU A 281 4.95 11.16 -1.39
CA LEU A 281 6.16 11.59 -2.10
C LEU A 281 6.22 11.01 -3.51
N ALA A 282 5.95 9.71 -3.67
CA ALA A 282 5.88 9.07 -4.99
C ALA A 282 4.86 9.78 -5.88
N TYR A 283 3.64 10.02 -5.37
CA TYR A 283 2.62 10.76 -6.08
C TYR A 283 3.09 12.19 -6.43
N ALA A 284 3.68 12.90 -5.47
CA ALA A 284 4.16 14.27 -5.67
C ALA A 284 5.24 14.35 -6.77
N PHE A 285 6.16 13.40 -6.82
CA PHE A 285 7.24 13.40 -7.79
C PHE A 285 6.85 12.86 -9.17
N GLU A 286 5.86 12.00 -9.26
CA GLU A 286 5.48 11.35 -10.51
C GLU A 286 4.33 12.08 -11.23
N GLN A 287 3.42 12.66 -10.47
CA GLN A 287 2.15 13.16 -10.99
C GLN A 287 1.91 14.64 -10.77
N ALA A 288 2.44 15.21 -9.67
CA ALA A 288 2.15 16.61 -9.38
C ALA A 288 2.71 17.55 -10.45
N PRO A 289 1.92 18.53 -10.91
CA PRO A 289 2.38 19.53 -11.85
C PRO A 289 3.53 20.35 -11.26
N PHE A 290 4.58 20.51 -12.06
CA PHE A 290 5.76 21.29 -11.67
C PHE A 290 5.36 22.72 -11.30
N GLY A 291 5.81 23.20 -10.17
CA GLY A 291 5.48 24.55 -9.67
C GLY A 291 4.37 24.61 -8.62
N TRP A 292 3.64 23.50 -8.41
CA TRP A 292 2.59 23.42 -7.38
C TRP A 292 2.98 22.62 -6.14
N LEU A 293 4.21 22.10 -6.10
CA LEU A 293 4.72 21.37 -4.95
C LEU A 293 5.08 22.32 -3.80
N PRO A 294 4.63 22.04 -2.57
CA PRO A 294 5.07 22.73 -1.36
C PRO A 294 6.50 22.27 -1.01
N VAL A 295 7.51 22.85 -1.64
CA VAL A 295 8.90 22.35 -1.63
C VAL A 295 9.43 22.08 -0.22
N GLN A 296 9.19 23.00 0.73
CA GLN A 296 9.68 22.83 2.10
C GLN A 296 9.04 21.63 2.81
N ASP A 297 7.76 21.40 2.58
CA ASP A 297 7.03 20.26 3.17
C ASP A 297 7.48 18.95 2.51
N VAL A 298 7.72 18.94 1.19
CA VAL A 298 8.29 17.80 0.46
C VAL A 298 9.67 17.44 1.01
N VAL A 299 10.55 18.42 1.24
CA VAL A 299 11.88 18.20 1.83
C VAL A 299 11.77 17.60 3.22
N SER A 300 10.88 18.15 4.04
CA SER A 300 10.67 17.67 5.42
C SER A 300 10.14 16.23 5.44
N ALA A 301 9.16 15.91 4.57
CA ALA A 301 8.60 14.57 4.43
C ALA A 301 9.65 13.56 3.93
N ALA A 302 10.43 13.93 2.91
CA ALA A 302 11.50 13.09 2.38
C ALA A 302 12.58 12.80 3.43
N ALA A 303 12.97 13.79 4.23
CA ALA A 303 13.91 13.61 5.34
C ALA A 303 13.35 12.66 6.41
N ALA A 304 12.05 12.76 6.74
CA ALA A 304 11.40 11.87 7.70
C ALA A 304 11.39 10.41 7.19
N VAL A 305 11.03 10.20 5.92
CA VAL A 305 11.03 8.87 5.28
C VAL A 305 12.45 8.29 5.23
N LYS A 306 13.44 9.08 4.82
CA LYS A 306 14.85 8.66 4.80
C LYS A 306 15.33 8.24 6.19
N LYS A 307 14.99 9.02 7.22
CA LYS A 307 15.34 8.69 8.61
C LYS A 307 14.70 7.38 9.07
N ALA A 308 13.45 7.13 8.71
CA ALA A 308 12.71 5.94 9.10
C ALA A 308 13.27 4.66 8.48
N TYR A 309 13.75 4.73 7.25
CA TYR A 309 14.28 3.56 6.53
C TYR A 309 15.81 3.45 6.55
N ALA A 310 16.51 4.35 7.24
CA ALA A 310 17.98 4.33 7.31
C ALA A 310 18.51 3.02 7.91
N GLY A 311 19.43 2.37 7.21
CA GLY A 311 20.09 1.14 7.67
C GLY A 311 19.25 -0.14 7.50
N THR A 312 18.07 -0.06 6.90
CA THR A 312 17.25 -1.26 6.61
C THR A 312 17.82 -2.10 5.46
N GLY A 313 18.69 -1.51 4.62
CA GLY A 313 19.46 -2.21 3.59
C GLY A 313 18.60 -2.83 2.50
N GLY A 314 17.65 -2.11 1.95
CA GLY A 314 16.79 -2.66 0.90
C GLY A 314 16.20 -1.57 0.00
N SER A 315 15.19 -1.95 -0.85
CA SER A 315 14.56 -0.98 -1.75
C SER A 315 13.85 0.14 -0.99
N SER A 316 13.34 -0.08 0.23
CA SER A 316 12.74 1.01 1.03
C SER A 316 13.77 2.08 1.39
N GLU A 317 14.97 1.69 1.82
CA GLU A 317 16.07 2.64 2.03
C GLU A 317 16.47 3.29 0.71
N ALA A 318 16.60 2.52 -0.37
CA ALA A 318 16.96 3.04 -1.68
C ALA A 318 15.97 4.09 -2.20
N PHE A 319 14.67 3.78 -2.19
CA PHE A 319 13.63 4.74 -2.56
C PHE A 319 13.59 5.96 -1.63
N SER A 320 13.82 5.77 -0.33
CA SER A 320 13.87 6.89 0.61
C SER A 320 15.03 7.84 0.31
N CYS A 321 16.18 7.32 -0.12
CA CYS A 321 17.31 8.12 -0.59
C CYS A 321 16.99 8.82 -1.92
N GLU A 322 16.31 8.15 -2.84
CA GLU A 322 15.87 8.75 -4.11
C GLU A 322 14.86 9.89 -3.86
N PHE A 323 13.87 9.70 -2.99
CA PHE A 323 12.95 10.78 -2.60
C PHE A 323 13.69 11.97 -2.00
N SER A 324 14.68 11.71 -1.12
CA SER A 324 15.50 12.75 -0.55
C SER A 324 16.33 13.50 -1.60
N ALA A 325 16.89 12.78 -2.59
CA ALA A 325 17.63 13.38 -3.70
C ALA A 325 16.72 14.28 -4.57
N ARG A 326 15.53 13.83 -4.91
CA ARG A 326 14.53 14.61 -5.67
C ARG A 326 14.10 15.84 -4.90
N ALA A 327 13.87 15.72 -3.58
CA ALA A 327 13.50 16.82 -2.71
C ALA A 327 14.64 17.87 -2.61
N ALA A 328 15.89 17.42 -2.44
CA ALA A 328 17.06 18.29 -2.43
C ALA A 328 17.23 19.03 -3.76
N TYR A 329 17.01 18.34 -4.90
CA TYR A 329 17.03 18.98 -6.21
C TYR A 329 15.97 20.09 -6.35
N LEU A 330 14.75 19.85 -5.89
CA LEU A 330 13.67 20.86 -5.86
C LEU A 330 14.05 22.06 -4.98
N ALA A 331 14.78 21.84 -3.91
CA ALA A 331 15.29 22.88 -3.02
C ALA A 331 16.58 23.55 -3.55
N LEU A 332 17.04 23.19 -4.76
CA LEU A 332 18.27 23.67 -5.40
C LEU A 332 19.57 23.26 -4.68
N ASP A 333 19.51 22.30 -3.76
CA ASP A 333 20.67 21.71 -3.11
C ASP A 333 21.18 20.51 -3.94
N ILE A 334 21.98 20.84 -4.97
CA ILE A 334 22.47 19.84 -5.93
C ILE A 334 23.49 18.89 -5.29
N ASP A 335 24.24 19.34 -4.30
CA ASP A 335 25.25 18.51 -3.63
C ASP A 335 24.56 17.43 -2.78
N ALA A 336 23.54 17.79 -2.02
CA ALA A 336 22.73 16.83 -1.28
C ALA A 336 22.00 15.86 -2.24
N ALA A 337 21.45 16.35 -3.37
CA ALA A 337 20.82 15.51 -4.37
C ALA A 337 21.78 14.43 -4.93
N ILE A 338 23.03 14.81 -5.24
CA ILE A 338 24.06 13.87 -5.73
C ILE A 338 24.42 12.87 -4.63
N ALA A 339 24.61 13.30 -3.39
CA ALA A 339 24.99 12.43 -2.29
C ALA A 339 23.90 11.35 -2.04
N ASP A 340 22.65 11.76 -1.97
CA ASP A 340 21.53 10.86 -1.73
C ASP A 340 21.26 9.93 -2.91
N GLN A 341 21.36 10.43 -4.13
CA GLN A 341 21.21 9.59 -5.32
C GLN A 341 22.35 8.58 -5.48
N THR A 342 23.57 8.94 -5.07
CA THR A 342 24.71 8.00 -5.04
C THR A 342 24.39 6.83 -4.10
N ARG A 343 23.87 7.13 -2.91
CA ARG A 343 23.45 6.10 -1.96
C ARG A 343 22.33 5.22 -2.51
N ALA A 344 21.35 5.81 -3.19
CA ALA A 344 20.27 5.06 -3.85
C ALA A 344 20.83 4.10 -4.92
N VAL A 345 21.77 4.54 -5.75
CA VAL A 345 22.44 3.69 -6.77
C VAL A 345 23.15 2.50 -6.14
N GLU A 346 23.84 2.70 -5.00
CA GLU A 346 24.50 1.60 -4.28
C GLU A 346 23.49 0.57 -3.79
N LEU A 347 22.38 1.03 -3.22
CA LEU A 347 21.32 0.17 -2.66
C LEU A 347 20.50 -0.54 -3.73
N PHE A 348 20.30 0.07 -4.91
CA PHE A 348 19.63 -0.57 -6.05
C PHE A 348 20.53 -1.53 -6.83
N ASN A 349 21.79 -1.73 -6.42
CA ASN A 349 22.67 -2.64 -7.12
C ASN A 349 22.08 -4.06 -7.20
N GLY A 350 22.02 -4.60 -8.42
CA GLY A 350 21.40 -5.91 -8.67
C GLY A 350 19.87 -5.89 -8.79
N THR A 351 19.24 -4.71 -8.80
CA THR A 351 17.77 -4.56 -9.00
C THR A 351 17.46 -3.99 -10.39
N GLU A 352 16.22 -4.11 -10.82
CA GLU A 352 15.71 -3.50 -12.06
C GLU A 352 15.70 -1.97 -12.05
N PHE A 353 15.76 -1.33 -10.87
CA PHE A 353 15.75 0.14 -10.69
C PHE A 353 17.13 0.79 -10.89
N LEU A 354 18.21 -0.01 -10.93
CA LEU A 354 19.57 0.51 -11.05
C LEU A 354 19.81 1.40 -12.28
N PRO A 355 19.32 1.07 -13.48
CA PRO A 355 19.54 1.92 -14.65
C PRO A 355 18.95 3.31 -14.50
N GLU A 356 17.72 3.42 -13.98
CA GLU A 356 17.02 4.68 -13.75
C GLU A 356 17.71 5.51 -12.66
N ALA A 357 18.12 4.87 -11.58
CA ALA A 357 18.85 5.54 -10.49
C ALA A 357 20.20 6.13 -10.98
N LYS A 358 20.93 5.41 -11.85
CA LYS A 358 22.16 5.92 -12.48
C LYS A 358 21.89 7.10 -13.42
N GLN A 359 20.79 7.05 -14.18
CA GLN A 359 20.40 8.15 -15.06
C GLN A 359 20.09 9.42 -14.27
N ALA A 360 19.36 9.28 -13.15
CA ALA A 360 19.07 10.40 -12.25
C ALA A 360 20.35 11.00 -11.64
N LEU A 361 21.30 10.15 -11.20
CA LEU A 361 22.60 10.61 -10.70
C LEU A 361 23.38 11.40 -11.77
N ALA A 362 23.47 10.86 -12.98
CA ALA A 362 24.14 11.53 -14.10
C ALA A 362 23.51 12.90 -14.43
N PHE A 363 22.18 12.98 -14.34
CA PHE A 363 21.46 14.25 -14.51
C PHE A 363 21.88 15.27 -13.45
N TYR A 364 21.88 14.93 -12.15
CA TYR A 364 22.28 15.88 -11.10
C TYR A 364 23.74 16.32 -11.23
N GLN A 365 24.62 15.40 -11.62
CA GLN A 365 26.05 15.72 -11.89
C GLN A 365 26.20 16.69 -13.04
N SER A 366 25.41 16.53 -14.13
CA SER A 366 25.42 17.44 -15.26
C SER A 366 24.94 18.85 -14.89
N VAL A 367 23.87 18.94 -14.06
CA VAL A 367 23.40 20.24 -13.54
C VAL A 367 24.45 20.92 -12.70
N LYS A 368 25.19 20.19 -11.85
CA LYS A 368 26.30 20.73 -11.07
C LYS A 368 27.39 21.29 -11.98
N ALA A 369 27.79 20.53 -13.00
CA ALA A 369 28.82 20.96 -13.97
C ALA A 369 28.40 22.23 -14.74
N MET A 370 27.13 22.32 -15.17
CA MET A 370 26.61 23.53 -15.82
C MET A 370 26.61 24.77 -14.90
N LYS A 371 26.33 24.59 -13.61
CA LYS A 371 26.40 25.70 -12.62
C LYS A 371 27.85 26.16 -12.37
N ALA A 372 28.84 25.29 -12.53
CA ALA A 372 30.24 25.60 -12.33
C ALA A 372 30.86 26.31 -13.55
N ASN A 373 30.26 26.20 -14.74
CA ASN A 373 30.69 26.83 -15.99
C ASN A 373 29.50 27.58 -16.64
N PRO A 374 29.09 28.75 -16.10
CA PRO A 374 27.95 29.53 -16.58
C PRO A 374 28.19 30.14 -17.95
#